data_1f5e9457a924ab30b7fcfb612ff87fc7
#
_entry.id   1f5e9457a924ab30b7fcfb612ff87fc7
#
_cell.length_a   1.000
_cell.length_b   1.000
_cell.length_c   1.000
_cell.angle_alpha   90.00
_cell.angle_beta   90.00
_cell.angle_gamma   90.00
#
_symmetry.space_group_name_H-M   'P 1'
#
loop_
_entity.id
_entity.type
_entity.pdbx_description
1 polymer ?
#
loop_
_entity_poly.entity_id
_entity_poly.type
_entity_poly.pdbx_seq_one_letter_code
_entity_poly.pdbx_strand_id
1 'polypeptide(L)'
;ALVLIDNVEGDPSLINPNDIASITLLKDAASASIYGARGVFGVVLITTKNPTAGKTNVTYSTNYSFKKPIARPDLVTDGYTWASMFAESFVNFGGTFPQNANKTLKFSQAYLNELKRRSEVGGLPEIEIDPATGEYVYYGSTDYYGHLYKDVNNSNEHNLSISGSTDKASYLITGRYFGQEGLFRYNSDDYRVFNFTGKGSIQLFPWLKINNMSQYSDMKYHNPLNVGEGGGVWRNIADEGHPLSPLLNPDGTLTFSAAY
;
A
#
# COMPACT_ATOMS: atom_id res chain seq x y z
N ALA A 1 6.41 -7.66 23.37
CA ALA A 1 6.58 -6.60 24.38
C ALA A 1 5.22 -6.02 24.73
N LEU A 2 5.00 -5.68 25.99
CA LEU A 2 3.82 -4.96 26.45
C LEU A 2 3.98 -3.49 26.07
N VAL A 3 2.96 -2.89 25.43
CA VAL A 3 2.97 -1.45 25.10
C VAL A 3 1.94 -0.73 25.95
N LEU A 4 2.40 0.30 26.67
CA LEU A 4 1.55 1.15 27.49
C LEU A 4 1.60 2.59 26.99
N ILE A 5 0.44 3.15 26.72
CA ILE A 5 0.25 4.55 26.32
C ILE A 5 -0.39 5.28 27.51
N ASP A 6 0.34 6.21 28.12
CA ASP A 6 -0.07 6.89 29.36
C ASP A 6 -0.56 5.91 30.43
N ASN A 7 0.18 4.80 30.63
CA ASN A 7 -0.08 3.68 31.57
C ASN A 7 -1.28 2.76 31.19
N VAL A 8 -1.89 2.92 30.04
CA VAL A 8 -2.96 2.04 29.54
C VAL A 8 -2.41 1.21 28.39
N GLU A 9 -2.70 -0.08 28.39
CA GLU A 9 -2.31 -0.95 27.28
C GLU A 9 -2.98 -0.50 25.98
N GLY A 10 -2.19 -0.37 24.91
CA GLY A 10 -2.69 0.16 23.65
C GLY A 10 -1.82 -0.19 22.46
N ASP A 11 -2.37 -0.01 21.27
CA ASP A 11 -1.67 -0.21 20.01
C ASP A 11 -0.93 1.08 19.60
N PRO A 12 0.42 1.06 19.52
CA PRO A 12 1.20 2.23 19.14
C PRO A 12 0.96 2.69 17.70
N SER A 13 0.42 1.83 16.83
CA SER A 13 0.10 2.20 15.45
C SER A 13 -1.09 3.15 15.33
N LEU A 14 -1.93 3.19 16.35
CA LEU A 14 -3.14 4.01 16.41
C LEU A 14 -2.94 5.38 17.06
N ILE A 15 -1.76 5.65 17.63
CA ILE A 15 -1.49 6.96 18.24
C ILE A 15 -1.04 7.98 17.19
N ASN A 16 -1.39 9.24 17.40
CA ASN A 16 -0.79 10.33 16.65
C ASN A 16 0.68 10.50 17.05
N PRO A 17 1.67 10.29 16.16
CA PRO A 17 3.08 10.44 16.49
C PRO A 17 3.44 11.85 17.04
N ASN A 18 2.69 12.88 16.60
CA ASN A 18 2.91 14.25 17.05
C ASN A 18 2.46 14.50 18.49
N ASP A 19 1.66 13.60 19.07
CA ASP A 19 1.25 13.66 20.46
C ASP A 19 2.26 13.00 21.42
N ILE A 20 3.25 12.27 20.90
CA ILE A 20 4.24 11.58 21.73
C ILE A 20 5.22 12.60 22.33
N ALA A 21 5.38 12.55 23.64
CA ALA A 21 6.38 13.30 24.38
C ALA A 21 7.65 12.50 24.60
N SER A 22 7.52 11.22 24.97
CA SER A 22 8.65 10.31 25.18
C SER A 22 8.28 8.85 24.98
N ILE A 23 9.29 8.05 24.63
CA ILE A 23 9.20 6.59 24.56
C ILE A 23 10.30 6.04 25.44
N THR A 24 9.94 5.19 26.40
CA THR A 24 10.87 4.52 27.30
C THR A 24 10.75 3.01 27.11
N LEU A 25 11.88 2.35 26.95
CA LEU A 25 11.93 0.89 26.78
C LEU A 25 12.56 0.24 28.02
N LEU A 26 11.75 -0.57 28.72
CA LEU A 26 12.20 -1.37 29.86
C LEU A 26 12.62 -2.75 29.36
N LYS A 27 13.94 -2.98 29.31
CA LYS A 27 14.52 -4.22 28.78
C LYS A 27 14.96 -5.20 29.87
N ASP A 28 15.24 -4.69 31.06
CA ASP A 28 15.72 -5.49 32.15
C ASP A 28 14.58 -6.04 33.02
N ALA A 29 14.83 -7.23 33.61
CA ALA A 29 13.84 -7.94 34.40
C ALA A 29 13.41 -7.16 35.66
N ALA A 30 14.27 -6.33 36.22
CA ALA A 30 13.98 -5.58 37.43
C ALA A 30 12.97 -4.47 37.15
N SER A 31 13.20 -3.66 36.11
CA SER A 31 12.27 -2.58 35.70
C SER A 31 10.95 -3.10 35.11
N ALA A 32 10.96 -4.26 34.44
CA ALA A 32 9.77 -4.88 33.88
C ALA A 32 8.94 -5.69 34.90
N SER A 33 9.51 -5.98 36.07
CA SER A 33 8.89 -6.86 37.11
C SER A 33 7.53 -6.39 37.61
N ILE A 34 7.32 -5.05 37.68
CA ILE A 34 6.05 -4.46 38.12
C ILE A 34 4.87 -4.79 37.20
N TYR A 35 5.14 -5.21 35.97
CA TYR A 35 4.14 -5.61 34.98
C TYR A 35 3.90 -7.13 34.93
N GLY A 36 4.57 -7.89 35.84
CA GLY A 36 4.39 -9.33 35.98
C GLY A 36 4.69 -10.12 34.69
N ALA A 37 3.94 -11.19 34.47
CA ALA A 37 4.13 -12.07 33.32
C ALA A 37 4.01 -11.37 31.94
N ARG A 38 3.26 -10.28 31.86
CA ARG A 38 3.13 -9.50 30.62
C ARG A 38 4.38 -8.72 30.24
N GLY A 39 5.24 -8.40 31.21
CA GLY A 39 6.50 -7.69 31.03
C GLY A 39 7.70 -8.55 30.65
N VAL A 40 7.56 -9.88 30.56
CA VAL A 40 8.69 -10.82 30.32
C VAL A 40 9.46 -10.51 29.03
N PHE A 41 8.78 -10.06 27.99
CA PHE A 41 9.40 -9.69 26.71
C PHE A 41 9.73 -8.19 26.61
N GLY A 42 9.83 -7.50 27.75
CA GLY A 42 10.06 -6.06 27.84
C GLY A 42 8.77 -5.25 27.77
N VAL A 43 8.87 -3.97 28.19
CA VAL A 43 7.75 -3.03 28.22
C VAL A 43 8.15 -1.75 27.50
N VAL A 44 7.28 -1.28 26.62
CA VAL A 44 7.38 0.02 25.94
C VAL A 44 6.41 0.98 26.60
N LEU A 45 6.94 2.04 27.20
CA LEU A 45 6.13 3.12 27.81
C LEU A 45 6.12 4.30 26.86
N ILE A 46 4.97 4.63 26.34
CA ILE A 46 4.72 5.82 25.51
C ILE A 46 4.01 6.84 26.38
N THR A 47 4.65 8.00 26.59
CA THR A 47 4.03 9.12 27.28
C THR A 47 3.64 10.17 26.27
N THR A 48 2.38 10.59 26.29
CA THR A 48 1.90 11.64 25.39
C THR A 48 2.06 13.03 26.03
N LYS A 49 2.10 14.05 25.18
CA LYS A 49 2.26 15.44 25.58
C LYS A 49 1.18 15.85 26.60
N ASN A 50 1.57 16.72 27.50
CA ASN A 50 0.69 17.34 28.46
C ASN A 50 0.33 18.78 28.02
N PRO A 51 -0.75 19.36 28.54
CA PRO A 51 -1.10 20.76 28.31
C PRO A 51 0.07 21.69 28.67
N THR A 52 0.36 22.66 27.81
CA THR A 52 1.40 23.67 28.05
C THR A 52 0.87 24.73 29.02
N ALA A 53 1.73 25.18 29.94
CA ALA A 53 1.39 26.26 30.85
C ALA A 53 1.24 27.60 30.10
N GLY A 54 0.24 28.43 30.49
CA GLY A 54 0.05 29.76 29.98
C GLY A 54 -1.13 29.93 29.02
N LYS A 55 -1.04 30.98 28.18
CA LYS A 55 -2.12 31.35 27.25
C LYS A 55 -2.36 30.24 26.24
N THR A 56 -3.60 30.20 25.74
CA THR A 56 -3.98 29.27 24.65
C THR A 56 -3.03 29.38 23.47
N ASN A 57 -2.46 28.27 23.09
CA ASN A 57 -1.63 28.12 21.89
C ASN A 57 -2.34 27.22 20.90
N VAL A 58 -2.41 27.65 19.66
CA VAL A 58 -2.97 26.88 18.55
C VAL A 58 -1.85 26.61 17.53
N THR A 59 -1.60 25.36 17.26
CA THR A 59 -0.59 24.95 16.28
C THR A 59 -1.27 24.11 15.20
N TYR A 60 -1.08 24.49 13.95
CA TYR A 60 -1.47 23.69 12.81
C TYR A 60 -0.24 23.36 11.97
N SER A 61 -0.09 22.11 11.60
CA SER A 61 0.94 21.67 10.69
C SER A 61 0.37 20.76 9.60
N THR A 62 0.93 20.86 8.42
CA THR A 62 0.57 20.02 7.30
C THR A 62 1.82 19.49 6.60
N ASN A 63 1.75 18.26 6.14
CA ASN A 63 2.79 17.65 5.33
C ASN A 63 2.14 17.05 4.08
N TYR A 64 2.67 17.38 2.93
CA TYR A 64 2.28 16.80 1.66
C TYR A 64 3.49 16.12 1.02
N SER A 65 3.39 14.82 0.76
CA SER A 65 4.50 14.02 0.26
C SER A 65 4.17 13.39 -1.08
N PHE A 66 5.15 13.46 -1.98
CA PHE A 66 5.16 12.74 -3.25
C PHE A 66 6.16 11.60 -3.14
N LYS A 67 5.71 10.39 -3.41
CA LYS A 67 6.54 9.18 -3.33
C LYS A 67 6.68 8.57 -4.70
N LYS A 68 7.91 8.22 -5.08
CA LYS A 68 8.21 7.49 -6.31
C LYS A 68 8.83 6.14 -5.96
N PRO A 69 8.58 5.08 -6.73
CA PRO A 69 9.33 3.84 -6.60
C PRO A 69 10.83 4.11 -6.75
N ILE A 70 11.64 3.55 -5.87
CA ILE A 70 13.12 3.68 -5.91
C ILE A 70 13.69 2.92 -7.11
N ALA A 71 13.08 1.77 -7.42
CA ALA A 71 13.42 0.96 -8.57
C ALA A 71 12.15 0.41 -9.21
N ARG A 72 12.16 0.29 -10.52
CA ARG A 72 11.18 -0.46 -11.29
C ARG A 72 11.86 -1.69 -11.86
N PRO A 73 11.18 -2.83 -11.96
CA PRO A 73 11.72 -3.95 -12.72
C PRO A 73 11.88 -3.53 -14.18
N ASP A 74 13.00 -3.88 -14.77
CA ASP A 74 13.24 -3.75 -16.22
C ASP A 74 12.55 -4.91 -16.89
N LEU A 75 11.31 -4.73 -17.30
CA LEU A 75 10.47 -5.75 -17.89
C LEU A 75 10.60 -5.71 -19.41
N VAL A 76 10.65 -6.90 -20.02
CA VAL A 76 10.56 -7.05 -21.46
C VAL A 76 9.11 -6.85 -21.90
N THR A 77 8.81 -5.67 -22.47
CA THR A 77 7.48 -5.29 -22.93
C THR A 77 7.28 -5.49 -24.44
N ASP A 78 8.34 -5.70 -25.20
CA ASP A 78 8.25 -6.05 -26.62
C ASP A 78 7.79 -7.51 -26.77
N GLY A 79 6.68 -7.71 -27.51
CA GLY A 79 6.05 -9.01 -27.65
C GLY A 79 6.93 -10.06 -28.33
N TYR A 80 7.66 -9.68 -29.39
CA TYR A 80 8.54 -10.64 -30.07
C TYR A 80 9.75 -11.01 -29.21
N THR A 81 10.40 -10.04 -28.60
CA THR A 81 11.54 -10.27 -27.69
C THR A 81 11.13 -11.20 -26.55
N TRP A 82 10.01 -10.91 -25.89
CA TRP A 82 9.49 -11.76 -24.83
C TRP A 82 9.19 -13.18 -25.32
N ALA A 83 8.49 -13.31 -26.45
CA ALA A 83 8.09 -14.59 -27.02
C ALA A 83 9.30 -15.45 -27.42
N SER A 84 10.36 -14.84 -27.97
CA SER A 84 11.59 -15.54 -28.34
C SER A 84 12.34 -16.04 -27.11
N MET A 85 12.47 -15.22 -26.07
CA MET A 85 13.09 -15.63 -24.80
C MET A 85 12.28 -16.72 -24.09
N PHE A 86 10.95 -16.62 -24.12
CA PHE A 86 10.06 -17.64 -23.58
C PHE A 86 10.25 -18.98 -24.29
N ALA A 87 10.22 -18.99 -25.63
CA ALA A 87 10.41 -20.19 -26.43
C ALA A 87 11.79 -20.83 -26.19
N GLU A 88 12.85 -20.05 -26.22
CA GLU A 88 14.22 -20.49 -25.95
C GLU A 88 14.37 -21.09 -24.56
N SER A 89 13.85 -20.41 -23.54
CA SER A 89 13.87 -20.87 -22.16
C SER A 89 13.14 -22.20 -21.98
N PHE A 90 11.97 -22.33 -22.63
CA PHE A 90 11.15 -23.54 -22.54
C PHE A 90 11.84 -24.74 -23.21
N VAL A 91 12.45 -24.53 -24.38
CA VAL A 91 13.22 -25.57 -25.11
C VAL A 91 14.45 -25.98 -24.31
N ASN A 92 15.19 -25.03 -23.75
CA ASN A 92 16.39 -25.31 -22.96
C ASN A 92 16.09 -26.06 -21.67
N PHE A 93 14.94 -25.82 -21.04
CA PHE A 93 14.52 -26.48 -19.80
C PHE A 93 13.85 -27.83 -20.08
N GLY A 94 12.88 -27.89 -21.00
CA GLY A 94 12.00 -29.06 -21.24
C GLY A 94 12.31 -29.86 -22.52
N GLY A 95 13.19 -29.37 -23.37
CA GLY A 95 13.55 -30.02 -24.64
C GLY A 95 12.47 -29.99 -25.72
N THR A 96 11.33 -29.33 -25.47
CA THR A 96 10.20 -29.25 -26.40
C THR A 96 9.77 -27.81 -26.61
N PHE A 97 9.21 -27.49 -27.76
CA PHE A 97 8.68 -26.15 -28.04
C PHE A 97 7.36 -25.92 -27.30
N PRO A 98 7.13 -24.75 -26.70
CA PRO A 98 5.89 -24.47 -25.96
C PRO A 98 4.67 -24.48 -26.88
N GLN A 99 3.55 -24.99 -26.37
CA GLN A 99 2.28 -25.02 -27.11
C GLN A 99 1.32 -23.89 -26.64
N ASN A 100 1.56 -23.36 -25.47
CA ASN A 100 0.76 -22.27 -24.90
C ASN A 100 1.67 -21.30 -24.16
N ALA A 101 1.39 -20.01 -24.23
CA ALA A 101 2.05 -18.99 -23.39
C ALA A 101 1.36 -18.88 -22.04
N ASN A 102 0.02 -19.01 -22.02
CA ASN A 102 -0.80 -19.11 -20.82
C ASN A 102 -2.03 -20.01 -21.09
N LYS A 103 -3.03 -19.98 -20.21
CA LYS A 103 -4.25 -20.81 -20.33
C LYS A 103 -5.03 -20.56 -21.64
N THR A 104 -4.97 -19.37 -22.20
CA THR A 104 -5.78 -18.96 -23.36
C THR A 104 -4.97 -18.68 -24.62
N LEU A 105 -3.70 -18.30 -24.49
CA LEU A 105 -2.84 -17.96 -25.63
C LEU A 105 -2.11 -19.19 -26.12
N LYS A 106 -2.52 -19.72 -27.29
CA LYS A 106 -1.81 -20.77 -27.99
C LYS A 106 -0.47 -20.25 -28.52
N PHE A 107 0.56 -21.09 -28.46
CA PHE A 107 1.90 -20.74 -28.90
C PHE A 107 2.46 -21.80 -29.87
N SER A 108 3.07 -21.36 -30.95
CA SER A 108 3.65 -22.24 -31.96
C SER A 108 4.83 -21.57 -32.64
N GLN A 109 5.64 -22.34 -33.35
CA GLN A 109 6.71 -21.78 -34.18
C GLN A 109 6.17 -20.81 -35.26
N ALA A 110 5.01 -21.13 -35.85
CA ALA A 110 4.37 -20.25 -36.83
C ALA A 110 3.95 -18.92 -36.20
N TYR A 111 3.41 -18.96 -34.99
CA TYR A 111 3.06 -17.77 -34.23
C TYR A 111 4.30 -16.91 -33.90
N LEU A 112 5.38 -17.52 -33.45
CA LEU A 112 6.65 -16.83 -33.18
C LEU A 112 7.22 -16.17 -34.43
N ASN A 113 7.17 -16.86 -35.58
CA ASN A 113 7.61 -16.31 -36.86
C ASN A 113 6.75 -15.13 -37.31
N GLU A 114 5.46 -15.18 -37.07
CA GLU A 114 4.56 -14.06 -37.35
C GLU A 114 4.83 -12.85 -36.45
N LEU A 115 5.07 -13.04 -35.14
CA LEU A 115 5.52 -11.98 -34.25
C LEU A 115 6.82 -11.33 -34.75
N LYS A 116 7.79 -12.14 -35.20
CA LYS A 116 9.02 -11.64 -35.79
C LYS A 116 8.74 -10.74 -37.00
N ARG A 117 7.96 -11.26 -37.97
CA ARG A 117 7.57 -10.49 -39.14
C ARG A 117 6.92 -9.17 -38.79
N ARG A 118 6.02 -9.17 -37.77
CA ARG A 118 5.32 -7.96 -37.30
C ARG A 118 6.25 -6.96 -36.66
N SER A 119 7.23 -7.42 -35.88
CA SER A 119 8.24 -6.53 -35.29
C SER A 119 9.14 -5.88 -36.35
N GLU A 120 9.44 -6.57 -37.47
CA GLU A 120 10.24 -6.05 -38.57
C GLU A 120 9.47 -5.07 -39.45
N VAL A 121 8.17 -5.32 -39.72
CA VAL A 121 7.32 -4.47 -40.58
C VAL A 121 6.80 -3.25 -39.80
N GLY A 122 6.39 -3.44 -38.56
CA GLY A 122 5.77 -2.41 -37.72
C GLY A 122 4.38 -1.99 -38.18
N GLY A 123 3.60 -1.36 -37.29
CA GLY A 123 2.31 -0.74 -37.60
C GLY A 123 1.18 -1.69 -37.98
N LEU A 124 1.33 -3.00 -37.78
CA LEU A 124 0.27 -3.98 -38.00
C LEU A 124 -0.67 -4.05 -36.78
N PRO A 125 -1.96 -4.46 -36.98
CA PRO A 125 -2.90 -4.59 -35.88
C PRO A 125 -2.39 -5.57 -34.81
N GLU A 126 -2.55 -5.22 -33.53
CA GLU A 126 -2.16 -6.08 -32.40
C GLU A 126 -3.15 -7.24 -32.17
N ILE A 127 -4.34 -7.17 -32.77
CA ILE A 127 -5.36 -8.21 -32.67
C ILE A 127 -5.89 -8.52 -34.07
N GLU A 128 -5.96 -9.81 -34.36
CA GLU A 128 -6.60 -10.32 -35.57
C GLU A 128 -7.63 -11.40 -35.19
N ILE A 129 -8.52 -11.69 -36.11
CA ILE A 129 -9.48 -12.80 -35.97
C ILE A 129 -8.95 -13.96 -36.82
N ASP A 130 -8.75 -15.10 -36.20
CA ASP A 130 -8.43 -16.33 -36.94
C ASP A 130 -9.62 -16.71 -37.83
N PRO A 131 -9.46 -16.71 -39.16
CA PRO A 131 -10.56 -16.99 -40.06
C PRO A 131 -11.08 -18.45 -39.99
N ALA A 132 -10.30 -19.34 -39.41
CA ALA A 132 -10.67 -20.74 -39.26
C ALA A 132 -11.51 -21.01 -38.01
N THR A 133 -11.23 -20.27 -36.94
CA THR A 133 -11.87 -20.49 -35.63
C THR A 133 -12.80 -19.35 -35.20
N GLY A 134 -12.60 -18.15 -35.74
CA GLY A 134 -13.29 -16.93 -35.31
C GLY A 134 -12.79 -16.37 -33.99
N GLU A 135 -11.71 -16.92 -33.43
CA GLU A 135 -11.12 -16.48 -32.17
C GLU A 135 -10.16 -15.30 -32.38
N TYR A 136 -9.98 -14.48 -31.35
CA TYR A 136 -8.96 -13.43 -31.35
C TYR A 136 -7.57 -14.03 -31.23
N VAL A 137 -6.64 -13.53 -32.04
CA VAL A 137 -5.20 -13.82 -31.97
C VAL A 137 -4.48 -12.52 -31.61
N TYR A 138 -3.66 -12.57 -30.56
CA TYR A 138 -3.02 -11.40 -29.99
C TYR A 138 -1.54 -11.33 -30.38
N TYR A 139 -1.09 -10.14 -30.78
CA TYR A 139 0.29 -9.85 -31.19
C TYR A 139 0.77 -8.55 -30.51
N GLY A 140 0.39 -8.35 -29.25
CA GLY A 140 0.64 -7.12 -28.52
C GLY A 140 2.07 -6.95 -28.02
N SER A 141 2.34 -5.76 -27.57
CA SER A 141 3.56 -5.35 -26.85
C SER A 141 3.16 -4.49 -25.65
N THR A 142 2.42 -5.08 -24.72
CA THR A 142 1.74 -4.39 -23.63
C THR A 142 2.64 -4.27 -22.41
N ASP A 143 2.83 -3.05 -21.91
CA ASP A 143 3.45 -2.80 -20.61
C ASP A 143 2.39 -2.86 -19.49
N TYR A 144 2.09 -4.05 -19.00
CA TYR A 144 1.13 -4.24 -17.91
C TYR A 144 1.54 -3.50 -16.63
N TYR A 145 2.84 -3.45 -16.33
CA TYR A 145 3.33 -2.74 -15.16
C TYR A 145 3.04 -1.24 -15.27
N GLY A 146 3.39 -0.62 -16.40
CA GLY A 146 3.14 0.80 -16.65
C GLY A 146 1.65 1.15 -16.67
N HIS A 147 0.80 0.21 -17.09
CA HIS A 147 -0.65 0.39 -17.07
C HIS A 147 -1.26 0.28 -15.67
N LEU A 148 -0.77 -0.63 -14.84
CA LEU A 148 -1.37 -0.92 -13.53
C LEU A 148 -0.85 -0.02 -12.42
N TYR A 149 0.42 0.42 -12.49
CA TYR A 149 1.05 1.17 -11.42
C TYR A 149 1.17 2.66 -11.72
N LYS A 150 0.99 3.47 -10.69
CA LYS A 150 1.27 4.91 -10.72
C LYS A 150 2.77 5.15 -10.63
N ASP A 151 3.23 6.20 -11.33
CA ASP A 151 4.62 6.68 -11.23
C ASP A 151 4.89 7.43 -9.93
N VAL A 152 3.84 8.03 -9.38
CA VAL A 152 3.88 8.85 -8.17
C VAL A 152 2.62 8.56 -7.39
N ASN A 153 2.76 8.34 -6.10
CA ASN A 153 1.64 8.36 -5.18
C ASN A 153 1.81 9.46 -4.13
N ASN A 154 0.68 9.92 -3.61
CA ASN A 154 0.60 11.05 -2.72
C ASN A 154 0.24 10.61 -1.32
N SER A 155 0.76 11.33 -0.33
CA SER A 155 0.22 11.29 1.01
C SER A 155 0.10 12.70 1.58
N ASN A 156 -0.93 12.91 2.37
CA ASN A 156 -1.14 14.16 3.08
C ASN A 156 -1.36 13.91 4.56
N GLU A 157 -0.92 14.85 5.37
CA GLU A 157 -1.09 14.81 6.81
C GLU A 157 -1.43 16.20 7.31
N HIS A 158 -2.43 16.27 8.17
CA HIS A 158 -2.88 17.49 8.82
C HIS A 158 -2.93 17.26 10.32
N ASN A 159 -2.28 18.12 11.08
CA ASN A 159 -2.27 18.08 12.53
C ASN A 159 -2.72 19.41 13.09
N LEU A 160 -3.66 19.38 14.01
CA LEU A 160 -4.11 20.53 14.79
C LEU A 160 -3.87 20.23 16.26
N SER A 161 -3.29 21.18 16.99
CA SER A 161 -3.10 21.10 18.44
C SER A 161 -3.52 22.40 19.08
N ILE A 162 -4.36 22.31 20.09
CA ILE A 162 -4.83 23.45 20.91
C ILE A 162 -4.52 23.13 22.35
N SER A 163 -3.68 23.91 22.99
CA SER A 163 -3.32 23.70 24.38
C SER A 163 -3.28 24.99 25.17
N GLY A 164 -3.56 24.92 26.47
CA GLY A 164 -3.48 26.05 27.37
C GLY A 164 -3.72 25.64 28.81
N SER A 165 -3.38 26.52 29.73
CA SER A 165 -3.70 26.33 31.13
C SER A 165 -3.88 27.65 31.84
N THR A 166 -4.69 27.58 32.89
CA THR A 166 -4.86 28.59 33.92
C THR A 166 -4.45 27.98 35.26
N ASP A 167 -4.51 28.74 36.33
CA ASP A 167 -4.21 28.24 37.69
C ASP A 167 -5.14 27.08 38.12
N LYS A 168 -6.34 26.98 37.52
CA LYS A 168 -7.36 25.99 37.90
C LYS A 168 -7.66 24.95 36.83
N ALA A 169 -7.29 25.16 35.58
CA ALA A 169 -7.64 24.28 34.52
C ALA A 169 -6.51 24.16 33.48
N SER A 170 -6.34 22.99 32.89
CA SER A 170 -5.46 22.78 31.75
C SER A 170 -6.14 21.93 30.71
N TYR A 171 -5.81 22.13 29.45
CA TYR A 171 -6.36 21.37 28.34
C TYR A 171 -5.35 21.21 27.20
N LEU A 172 -5.43 20.09 26.53
CA LEU A 172 -4.76 19.76 25.27
C LEU A 172 -5.78 19.03 24.40
N ILE A 173 -6.04 19.56 23.23
CA ILE A 173 -6.89 18.95 22.23
C ILE A 173 -6.06 18.80 20.96
N THR A 174 -5.93 17.60 20.45
CA THR A 174 -5.23 17.34 19.18
C THR A 174 -6.11 16.58 18.22
N GLY A 175 -5.93 16.86 16.94
CA GLY A 175 -6.56 16.16 15.84
C GLY A 175 -5.55 15.90 14.75
N ARG A 176 -5.54 14.69 14.21
CA ARG A 176 -4.72 14.32 13.06
C ARG A 176 -5.56 13.65 12.01
N TYR A 177 -5.35 14.04 10.79
CA TYR A 177 -5.76 13.28 9.60
C TYR A 177 -4.52 12.92 8.81
N PHE A 178 -4.42 11.65 8.43
CA PHE A 178 -3.40 11.14 7.52
C PHE A 178 -4.10 10.36 6.42
N GLY A 179 -3.81 10.72 5.17
CA GLY A 179 -4.27 10.01 3.98
C GLY A 179 -3.09 9.62 3.10
N GLN A 180 -3.05 8.39 2.65
CA GLN A 180 -2.07 7.90 1.69
C GLN A 180 -2.80 7.14 0.59
N GLU A 181 -2.55 7.57 -0.65
CA GLU A 181 -2.98 6.83 -1.84
C GLU A 181 -2.05 5.64 -2.06
N GLY A 182 -2.59 4.60 -2.65
CA GLY A 182 -1.82 3.43 -3.04
C GLY A 182 -1.18 3.53 -4.41
N LEU A 183 -0.52 2.45 -4.80
CA LEU A 183 0.28 2.36 -6.01
C LEU A 183 -0.54 2.04 -7.27
N PHE A 184 -1.73 1.43 -7.13
CA PHE A 184 -2.52 1.01 -8.27
C PHE A 184 -3.27 2.16 -8.93
N ARG A 185 -3.39 2.15 -10.27
CA ARG A 185 -4.21 3.12 -11.03
C ARG A 185 -5.69 2.82 -10.91
N TYR A 186 -6.05 1.55 -10.84
CA TYR A 186 -7.43 1.06 -10.82
C TYR A 186 -7.68 0.36 -9.50
N ASN A 187 -8.86 0.57 -8.90
CA ASN A 187 -9.22 0.01 -7.60
C ASN A 187 -8.08 0.14 -6.58
N SER A 188 -7.51 1.36 -6.50
CA SER A 188 -6.29 1.63 -5.74
C SER A 188 -6.49 1.31 -4.27
N ASP A 189 -5.45 0.71 -3.68
CA ASP A 189 -5.33 0.66 -2.23
C ASP A 189 -5.28 2.09 -1.67
N ASP A 190 -5.90 2.31 -0.52
CA ASP A 190 -5.80 3.57 0.21
C ASP A 190 -5.74 3.31 1.72
N TYR A 191 -5.03 4.18 2.41
CA TYR A 191 -4.86 4.13 3.85
C TYR A 191 -5.21 5.49 4.46
N ARG A 192 -6.15 5.52 5.40
CA ARG A 192 -6.60 6.73 6.09
C ARG A 192 -6.60 6.50 7.58
N VAL A 193 -6.08 7.48 8.30
CA VAL A 193 -6.09 7.49 9.77
C VAL A 193 -6.64 8.82 10.25
N PHE A 194 -7.57 8.75 11.17
CA PHE A 194 -8.03 9.89 11.95
C PHE A 194 -7.72 9.64 13.42
N ASN A 195 -7.06 10.58 14.06
CA ASN A 195 -6.79 10.56 15.50
C ASN A 195 -7.37 11.80 16.16
N PHE A 196 -7.90 11.61 17.34
CA PHE A 196 -8.33 12.69 18.23
C PHE A 196 -7.86 12.38 19.65
N THR A 197 -7.25 13.37 20.31
CA THR A 197 -6.86 13.26 21.72
C THR A 197 -7.35 14.49 22.47
N GLY A 198 -8.02 14.26 23.58
CA GLY A 198 -8.43 15.28 24.50
C GLY A 198 -7.88 14.99 25.90
N LYS A 199 -7.00 15.84 26.41
CA LYS A 199 -6.54 15.81 27.80
C LYS A 199 -6.99 17.08 28.52
N GLY A 200 -7.46 16.91 29.72
CA GLY A 200 -7.84 18.05 30.53
C GLY A 200 -7.71 17.80 32.03
N SER A 201 -7.45 18.85 32.79
CA SER A 201 -7.55 18.79 34.24
C SER A 201 -8.24 20.05 34.75
N ILE A 202 -9.02 19.90 35.81
CA ILE A 202 -9.67 21.02 36.51
C ILE A 202 -9.57 20.81 38.00
N GLN A 203 -9.14 21.87 38.72
CA GLN A 203 -9.12 21.93 40.15
C GLN A 203 -10.45 22.56 40.61
N LEU A 204 -11.43 21.72 40.99
CA LEU A 204 -12.77 22.18 41.44
C LEU A 204 -12.72 22.73 42.82
N PHE A 205 -12.03 22.05 43.75
CA PHE A 205 -11.83 22.45 45.14
C PHE A 205 -10.36 22.23 45.52
N PRO A 206 -9.84 22.84 46.59
CA PRO A 206 -8.46 22.60 47.03
C PRO A 206 -8.10 21.14 47.23
N TRP A 207 -9.09 20.31 47.56
CA TRP A 207 -8.95 18.87 47.76
C TRP A 207 -9.41 18.01 46.60
N LEU A 208 -10.01 18.58 45.50
CA LEU A 208 -10.55 17.81 44.39
C LEU A 208 -10.02 18.30 43.05
N LYS A 209 -9.17 17.48 42.42
CA LYS A 209 -8.72 17.66 41.05
C LYS A 209 -9.29 16.55 40.18
N ILE A 210 -9.91 16.89 39.07
CA ILE A 210 -10.41 15.95 38.07
C ILE A 210 -9.46 15.99 36.87
N ASN A 211 -9.01 14.82 36.44
CA ASN A 211 -8.25 14.66 35.22
C ASN A 211 -9.05 13.78 34.25
N ASN A 212 -9.07 14.17 32.99
CA ASN A 212 -9.68 13.39 31.92
C ASN A 212 -8.66 13.22 30.80
N MET A 213 -8.66 12.02 30.20
CA MET A 213 -7.97 11.71 28.97
C MET A 213 -8.88 10.87 28.10
N SER A 214 -9.10 11.33 26.88
CA SER A 214 -9.91 10.67 25.87
C SER A 214 -9.10 10.56 24.60
N GLN A 215 -9.03 9.36 24.04
CA GLN A 215 -8.38 9.12 22.75
C GLN A 215 -9.36 8.38 21.84
N TYR A 216 -9.39 8.78 20.59
CA TYR A 216 -10.14 8.11 19.54
C TYR A 216 -9.24 7.97 18.32
N SER A 217 -9.25 6.79 17.72
CA SER A 217 -8.53 6.52 16.48
C SER A 217 -9.42 5.70 15.56
N ASP A 218 -9.52 6.12 14.33
CA ASP A 218 -10.17 5.39 13.23
C ASP A 218 -9.16 5.18 12.12
N MET A 219 -8.95 3.93 11.75
CA MET A 219 -8.03 3.54 10.69
C MET A 219 -8.81 2.74 9.64
N LYS A 220 -8.73 3.22 8.41
CA LYS A 220 -9.34 2.54 7.26
C LYS A 220 -8.25 2.18 6.26
N TYR A 221 -8.24 0.93 5.89
CA TYR A 221 -7.41 0.43 4.81
C TYR A 221 -8.30 -0.26 3.78
N HIS A 222 -8.26 0.27 2.56
CA HIS A 222 -8.85 -0.36 1.41
C HIS A 222 -7.78 -1.16 0.68
N ASN A 223 -7.98 -2.46 0.55
CA ASN A 223 -7.09 -3.34 -0.19
C ASN A 223 -7.79 -3.77 -1.48
N PRO A 224 -7.19 -3.60 -2.66
CA PRO A 224 -7.73 -4.15 -3.88
C PRO A 224 -7.90 -5.66 -3.75
N LEU A 225 -9.04 -6.16 -4.23
CA LEU A 225 -9.35 -7.58 -4.18
C LEU A 225 -8.24 -8.37 -4.87
N ASN A 226 -7.78 -9.42 -4.21
CA ASN A 226 -6.94 -10.42 -4.83
C ASN A 226 -7.79 -11.21 -5.83
N VAL A 227 -7.45 -11.11 -7.10
CA VAL A 227 -8.08 -11.87 -8.17
C VAL A 227 -7.09 -12.95 -8.60
N GLY A 228 -7.59 -14.17 -8.79
CA GLY A 228 -6.81 -15.27 -9.31
C GLY A 228 -6.26 -16.27 -8.31
N GLU A 229 -5.74 -17.36 -8.84
CA GLU A 229 -5.18 -18.48 -8.08
C GLU A 229 -3.86 -18.06 -7.41
N GLY A 230 -3.83 -18.05 -6.09
CA GLY A 230 -2.62 -17.78 -5.32
C GLY A 230 -2.46 -16.35 -4.80
N GLY A 231 -3.41 -15.47 -5.07
CA GLY A 231 -3.72 -14.35 -4.19
C GLY A 231 -2.77 -13.15 -4.16
N GLY A 232 -2.00 -12.89 -5.20
CA GLY A 232 -1.18 -11.68 -5.23
C GLY A 232 -1.18 -10.98 -6.58
N VAL A 233 -1.46 -9.69 -6.63
CA VAL A 233 -1.39 -8.89 -7.87
C VAL A 233 -0.05 -9.06 -8.57
N TRP A 234 1.05 -9.11 -7.82
CA TRP A 234 2.39 -9.37 -8.39
C TRP A 234 2.51 -10.72 -9.06
N ARG A 235 1.92 -11.75 -8.45
CA ARG A 235 1.93 -13.08 -9.04
C ARG A 235 1.09 -13.13 -10.31
N ASN A 236 -0.07 -12.50 -10.30
CA ASN A 236 -0.92 -12.44 -11.47
C ASN A 236 -0.25 -11.70 -12.63
N ILE A 237 0.47 -10.60 -12.36
CA ILE A 237 1.26 -9.89 -13.37
C ILE A 237 2.39 -10.79 -13.90
N ALA A 238 3.08 -11.54 -13.04
CA ALA A 238 4.16 -12.42 -13.45
C ALA A 238 3.67 -13.61 -14.27
N ASP A 239 2.53 -14.19 -13.91
CA ASP A 239 2.00 -15.40 -14.52
C ASP A 239 1.18 -15.12 -15.79
N GLU A 240 0.39 -14.05 -15.81
CA GLU A 240 -0.58 -13.75 -16.89
C GLU A 240 -0.31 -12.43 -17.61
N GLY A 241 0.47 -11.54 -17.02
CA GLY A 241 0.76 -10.19 -17.55
C GLY A 241 1.86 -10.16 -18.60
N HIS A 242 1.99 -11.20 -19.42
CA HIS A 242 2.93 -11.20 -20.53
C HIS A 242 2.52 -10.21 -21.64
N PRO A 243 3.46 -9.60 -22.37
CA PRO A 243 3.18 -8.48 -23.26
C PRO A 243 2.32 -8.82 -24.47
N LEU A 244 2.17 -10.11 -24.82
CA LEU A 244 1.50 -10.54 -26.05
C LEU A 244 0.00 -10.18 -26.11
N SER A 245 -0.67 -10.09 -24.96
CA SER A 245 -2.10 -9.74 -24.89
C SER A 245 -2.28 -8.24 -24.69
N PRO A 246 -2.99 -7.53 -25.57
CA PRO A 246 -3.46 -6.17 -25.31
C PRO A 246 -4.39 -6.11 -24.11
N LEU A 247 -4.66 -4.91 -23.59
CA LEU A 247 -5.59 -4.72 -22.47
C LEU A 247 -7.05 -4.98 -22.86
N LEU A 248 -7.44 -4.55 -24.05
CA LEU A 248 -8.83 -4.61 -24.54
C LEU A 248 -8.91 -5.38 -25.85
N ASN A 249 -9.99 -6.10 -26.00
CA ASN A 249 -10.45 -6.64 -27.27
C ASN A 249 -11.03 -5.54 -28.17
N PRO A 250 -11.18 -5.77 -29.48
CA PRO A 250 -11.78 -4.79 -30.41
C PRO A 250 -13.22 -4.38 -30.06
N ASP A 251 -13.95 -5.20 -29.33
CA ASP A 251 -15.30 -4.92 -28.82
C ASP A 251 -15.31 -4.11 -27.51
N GLY A 252 -14.14 -3.72 -26.99
CA GLY A 252 -13.99 -2.97 -25.75
C GLY A 252 -14.02 -3.81 -24.47
N THR A 253 -14.15 -5.12 -24.54
CA THR A 253 -14.04 -6.01 -23.39
C THR A 253 -12.58 -6.20 -22.98
N LEU A 254 -12.33 -6.51 -21.71
CA LEU A 254 -10.99 -6.86 -21.24
C LEU A 254 -10.53 -8.20 -21.89
N THR A 255 -9.27 -8.27 -22.27
CA THR A 255 -8.65 -9.57 -22.60
C THR A 255 -8.54 -10.43 -21.35
N PHE A 256 -8.35 -11.73 -21.51
CA PHE A 256 -8.19 -12.64 -20.37
C PHE A 256 -7.07 -12.17 -19.42
N SER A 257 -5.90 -11.85 -19.97
CA SER A 257 -4.76 -11.38 -19.15
C SER A 257 -5.04 -10.06 -18.41
N ALA A 258 -5.84 -9.17 -18.99
CA ALA A 258 -6.19 -7.91 -18.35
C ALA A 258 -7.31 -8.05 -17.30
N ALA A 259 -8.17 -9.06 -17.44
CA ALA A 259 -9.26 -9.33 -16.52
C ALA A 259 -8.83 -10.14 -15.29
N TYR A 260 -7.75 -10.90 -15.42
CA TYR A 260 -7.23 -11.80 -14.38
C TYR A 260 -6.38 -11.07 -13.35
#